data_1f30c41189648ddc93d07ab85de11fcd
#
_entry.id   1f30c41189648ddc93d07ab85de11fcd
#
_cell.length_a   1.000
_cell.length_b   1.000
_cell.length_c   1.000
_cell.angle_alpha   90.00
_cell.angle_beta   90.00
_cell.angle_gamma   90.00
#
_symmetry.space_group_name_H-M   'P 1'
#
loop_
_entity.id
_entity.type
_entity.pdbx_description
1 polymer ?
#
loop_
_entity_poly.entity_id
_entity_poly.type
_entity_poly.pdbx_seq_one_letter_code
_entity_poly.pdbx_strand_id
1 'polypeptide(L)'
;MYSYFLGLRTLTVTRDAKELIEKNYDIEIDFDNMSFDDPEVYEMFAEGNTLGIFQFESTGMRAILKEMKPDNFENIVAANALYRPGPMSQIPTYIQNKSNPNNIAYLHPKLEKILNVTYGCMVYQEQVMQIVRDIGGFSMGRSDLVRRAMSKKKMKVMEEERRYFIHGKKDKSGNLEIRGAVRNGVDEKTANQIYDLMIDFAKYAFNKSHSAAYAALAYRSAWLKKYYPVEFMAAQISSMMGSSDSVSKYIRECRRLNIEVLPPDINYSEGKFIVKEGKIRYGMAAVKNVGSAAIEEIVKIRKEKGKFESFIDFCEKVPTTVLNKRQIESLIKAGAFDSTGAKRAQLMAIYEKTIDGISKQRKNNVDGQVSLFDSNSISEKFIPRDNLPKLKEFNEKVKLNLEKEMLGIYLSGHPLSEFEEVIEEMSNTNSSELMELSHEHSVEMDRRLYDGAKINLGGIIIKKQNKVTRNNNLMAFATLEDLYGSVELIIFPNTLDKYGEIIQEDSIV
;
A
#
# COMPACT_ATOMS: atom_id res chain seq x y z
N MET A 1 -27.69 7.33 -19.71
CA MET A 1 -26.40 7.78 -19.18
C MET A 1 -26.03 6.79 -18.08
N TYR A 2 -25.06 5.91 -18.31
CA TYR A 2 -24.65 4.94 -17.30
C TYR A 2 -23.63 5.61 -16.38
N SER A 3 -23.94 5.73 -15.09
CA SER A 3 -23.00 6.18 -14.07
C SER A 3 -22.25 4.96 -13.55
N TYR A 4 -20.93 4.93 -13.70
CA TYR A 4 -20.08 3.94 -13.05
C TYR A 4 -19.62 4.50 -11.71
N PHE A 5 -19.98 3.83 -10.62
CA PHE A 5 -19.44 4.13 -9.30
C PHE A 5 -18.15 3.33 -9.11
N LEU A 6 -17.03 4.01 -8.99
CA LEU A 6 -15.75 3.41 -8.63
C LEU A 6 -15.59 3.51 -7.11
N GLY A 7 -15.54 2.37 -6.43
CA GLY A 7 -15.21 2.33 -5.01
C GLY A 7 -13.71 2.54 -4.80
N LEU A 8 -13.35 3.40 -3.85
CA LEU A 8 -11.97 3.62 -3.44
C LEU A 8 -11.69 2.87 -2.15
N ARG A 9 -10.78 1.91 -2.18
CA ARG A 9 -10.38 1.11 -1.02
C ARG A 9 -9.88 1.97 0.15
N THR A 10 -9.19 3.06 -0.14
CA THR A 10 -8.68 3.99 0.88
C THR A 10 -9.79 4.55 1.79
N LEU A 11 -11.01 4.75 1.29
CA LEU A 11 -12.13 5.18 2.13
C LEU A 11 -12.51 4.13 3.17
N THR A 12 -12.46 2.85 2.81
CA THR A 12 -12.66 1.74 3.76
C THR A 12 -11.55 1.71 4.79
N VAL A 13 -10.29 1.86 4.36
CA VAL A 13 -9.12 1.92 5.28
C VAL A 13 -9.28 3.06 6.28
N THR A 14 -9.62 4.25 5.79
CA THR A 14 -9.80 5.44 6.65
C THR A 14 -10.93 5.25 7.66
N ARG A 15 -12.07 4.66 7.24
CA ARG A 15 -13.18 4.33 8.13
C ARG A 15 -12.77 3.28 9.16
N ASP A 16 -12.20 2.16 8.73
CA ASP A 16 -11.83 1.05 9.62
C ASP A 16 -10.75 1.51 10.63
N ALA A 17 -9.81 2.38 10.23
CA ALA A 17 -8.84 2.98 11.14
C ALA A 17 -9.51 3.90 12.17
N LYS A 18 -10.46 4.76 11.74
CA LYS A 18 -11.25 5.61 12.64
C LYS A 18 -12.00 4.77 13.67
N GLU A 19 -12.68 3.69 13.24
CA GLU A 19 -13.41 2.77 14.14
C GLU A 19 -12.47 2.10 15.15
N LEU A 20 -11.26 1.72 14.75
CA LEU A 20 -10.24 1.17 15.66
C LEU A 20 -9.76 2.19 16.68
N ILE A 21 -9.55 3.45 16.27
CA ILE A 21 -9.11 4.53 17.14
C ILE A 21 -10.21 4.86 18.16
N GLU A 22 -11.45 5.03 17.71
CA GLU A 22 -12.59 5.27 18.58
C GLU A 22 -12.73 4.16 19.63
N LYS A 23 -12.62 2.90 19.21
CA LYS A 23 -12.71 1.75 20.12
C LYS A 23 -11.58 1.68 21.15
N ASN A 24 -10.35 2.05 20.76
CA ASN A 24 -9.15 1.87 21.59
C ASN A 24 -8.89 3.08 22.51
N TYR A 25 -9.26 4.28 22.09
CA TYR A 25 -8.91 5.54 22.76
C TYR A 25 -10.11 6.39 23.16
N ASP A 26 -11.34 6.02 22.77
CA ASP A 26 -12.56 6.82 22.98
C ASP A 26 -12.45 8.22 22.33
N ILE A 27 -11.79 8.30 21.18
CA ILE A 27 -11.55 9.54 20.41
C ILE A 27 -12.34 9.48 19.11
N GLU A 28 -13.22 10.45 18.87
CA GLU A 28 -13.88 10.64 17.59
C GLU A 28 -13.05 11.58 16.71
N ILE A 29 -12.65 11.10 15.50
CA ILE A 29 -11.91 11.90 14.52
C ILE A 29 -12.90 12.58 13.58
N ASP A 30 -12.85 13.91 13.52
CA ASP A 30 -13.62 14.72 12.58
C ASP A 30 -12.76 15.12 11.38
N PHE A 31 -12.90 14.38 10.28
CA PHE A 31 -12.21 14.69 9.04
C PHE A 31 -12.82 15.85 8.25
N ASP A 32 -14.07 16.25 8.55
CA ASP A 32 -14.73 17.30 7.78
C ASP A 32 -14.23 18.70 8.20
N ASN A 33 -13.81 18.82 9.45
CA ASN A 33 -13.20 20.04 9.99
C ASN A 33 -11.67 19.95 10.13
N MET A 34 -11.03 18.91 9.54
CA MET A 34 -9.57 18.76 9.59
C MET A 34 -8.88 19.85 8.77
N SER A 35 -7.95 20.57 9.38
CA SER A 35 -7.03 21.46 8.67
C SER A 35 -5.99 20.64 7.90
N PHE A 36 -5.47 21.22 6.80
CA PHE A 36 -4.44 20.60 5.96
C PHE A 36 -3.11 21.36 6.12
N ASP A 37 -2.72 21.67 7.34
CA ASP A 37 -1.57 22.53 7.66
C ASP A 37 -0.61 21.98 8.71
N ASP A 38 -0.77 20.70 9.08
CA ASP A 38 0.07 20.03 10.07
C ASP A 38 1.48 19.75 9.50
N PRO A 39 2.54 20.36 10.06
CA PRO A 39 3.90 20.24 9.56
C PRO A 39 4.47 18.80 9.70
N GLU A 40 4.09 18.08 10.74
CA GLU A 40 4.54 16.69 10.98
C GLU A 40 4.07 15.74 9.88
N VAL A 41 2.86 16.00 9.33
CA VAL A 41 2.34 15.23 8.20
C VAL A 41 3.13 15.54 6.93
N TYR A 42 3.50 16.80 6.70
CA TYR A 42 4.33 17.18 5.54
C TYR A 42 5.75 16.63 5.65
N GLU A 43 6.33 16.62 6.85
CA GLU A 43 7.62 15.98 7.09
C GLU A 43 7.60 14.50 6.68
N MET A 44 6.55 13.74 7.07
CA MET A 44 6.39 12.36 6.67
C MET A 44 6.29 12.20 5.13
N PHE A 45 5.62 13.13 4.42
CA PHE A 45 5.63 13.15 2.96
C PHE A 45 7.04 13.45 2.41
N ALA A 46 7.74 14.43 2.97
CA ALA A 46 9.08 14.84 2.54
C ALA A 46 10.14 13.73 2.76
N GLU A 47 9.98 12.92 3.78
CA GLU A 47 10.80 11.72 4.02
C GLU A 47 10.44 10.55 3.10
N GLY A 48 9.35 10.63 2.33
CA GLY A 48 8.84 9.54 1.51
C GLY A 48 8.28 8.37 2.34
N ASN A 49 7.93 8.58 3.61
CA ASN A 49 7.35 7.56 4.49
C ASN A 49 5.87 7.28 4.20
N THR A 50 5.54 7.18 2.90
CA THR A 50 4.17 7.18 2.39
C THR A 50 3.68 5.81 1.93
N LEU A 51 4.31 4.71 2.36
CA LEU A 51 3.80 3.38 2.09
C LEU A 51 2.41 3.19 2.75
N GLY A 52 1.43 2.73 1.97
CA GLY A 52 0.03 2.64 2.38
C GLY A 52 -0.77 3.94 2.21
N ILE A 53 -0.13 5.06 1.84
CA ILE A 53 -0.83 6.31 1.57
C ILE A 53 -1.35 6.33 0.13
N PHE A 54 -2.63 6.55 -0.01
CA PHE A 54 -3.32 6.56 -1.29
C PHE A 54 -2.63 7.49 -2.31
N GLN A 55 -2.35 6.98 -3.51
CA GLN A 55 -1.64 7.64 -4.61
C GLN A 55 -0.15 7.95 -4.36
N PHE A 56 0.35 7.84 -3.14
CA PHE A 56 1.70 8.28 -2.77
C PHE A 56 2.64 7.13 -2.34
N GLU A 57 2.20 5.88 -2.48
CA GLU A 57 2.96 4.71 -2.00
C GLU A 57 3.96 4.13 -3.01
N SER A 58 3.84 4.49 -4.31
CA SER A 58 4.75 3.94 -5.31
C SER A 58 6.17 4.48 -5.10
N THR A 59 7.14 3.64 -5.41
CA THR A 59 8.56 3.94 -5.23
C THR A 59 8.99 5.23 -5.92
N GLY A 60 8.61 5.44 -7.20
CA GLY A 60 8.93 6.67 -7.91
C GLY A 60 8.23 7.92 -7.33
N MET A 61 7.01 7.79 -6.81
CA MET A 61 6.36 8.91 -6.12
C MET A 61 7.08 9.25 -4.82
N ARG A 62 7.50 8.26 -4.04
CA ARG A 62 8.25 8.45 -2.80
C ARG A 62 9.58 9.17 -3.05
N ALA A 63 10.29 8.80 -4.13
CA ALA A 63 11.52 9.50 -4.53
C ALA A 63 11.25 10.97 -4.87
N ILE A 64 10.22 11.26 -5.66
CA ILE A 64 9.83 12.63 -6.00
C ILE A 64 9.45 13.44 -4.74
N LEU A 65 8.77 12.84 -3.78
CA LEU A 65 8.42 13.52 -2.53
C LEU A 65 9.67 13.92 -1.71
N LYS A 66 10.68 13.04 -1.65
CA LYS A 66 11.96 13.34 -1.00
C LYS A 66 12.67 14.54 -1.65
N GLU A 67 12.64 14.65 -2.98
CA GLU A 67 13.22 15.78 -3.70
C GLU A 67 12.36 17.04 -3.59
N MET A 68 11.04 16.90 -3.74
CA MET A 68 10.09 18.02 -3.72
C MET A 68 9.95 18.64 -2.34
N LYS A 69 10.14 17.84 -1.27
CA LYS A 69 9.99 18.25 0.14
C LYS A 69 8.70 19.05 0.35
N PRO A 70 7.51 18.42 0.22
CA PRO A 70 6.25 19.11 0.39
C PRO A 70 6.16 19.76 1.78
N ASP A 71 5.71 20.98 1.84
CA ASP A 71 5.54 21.78 3.07
C ASP A 71 4.14 22.40 3.20
N ASN A 72 3.28 22.16 2.20
CA ASN A 72 1.91 22.65 2.17
C ASN A 72 1.03 21.77 1.28
N PHE A 73 -0.29 21.95 1.41
CA PHE A 73 -1.28 21.14 0.68
C PHE A 73 -1.19 21.25 -0.84
N GLU A 74 -0.89 22.45 -1.37
CA GLU A 74 -0.77 22.67 -2.82
C GLU A 74 0.38 21.86 -3.42
N ASN A 75 1.45 21.59 -2.67
CA ASN A 75 2.54 20.74 -3.14
C ASN A 75 2.09 19.28 -3.32
N ILE A 76 1.27 18.76 -2.41
CA ILE A 76 0.71 17.41 -2.53
C ILE A 76 -0.25 17.34 -3.71
N VAL A 77 -1.09 18.36 -3.89
CA VAL A 77 -1.99 18.48 -5.06
C VAL A 77 -1.17 18.49 -6.35
N ALA A 78 -0.07 19.25 -6.39
CA ALA A 78 0.81 19.32 -7.56
C ALA A 78 1.55 18.00 -7.83
N ALA A 79 2.09 17.34 -6.79
CA ALA A 79 2.75 16.04 -6.92
C ALA A 79 1.83 15.00 -7.55
N ASN A 80 0.58 14.92 -7.07
CA ASN A 80 -0.43 14.02 -7.62
C ASN A 80 -0.79 14.34 -9.09
N ALA A 81 -0.76 15.60 -9.48
CA ALA A 81 -1.04 16.04 -10.85
C ALA A 81 0.14 15.80 -11.80
N LEU A 82 1.37 15.98 -11.32
CA LEU A 82 2.60 15.92 -12.11
C LEU A 82 3.13 14.49 -12.31
N TYR A 83 2.95 13.59 -11.32
CA TYR A 83 3.48 12.23 -11.40
C TYR A 83 2.67 11.36 -12.35
N ARG A 84 2.81 11.61 -13.65
CA ARG A 84 2.17 10.87 -14.74
C ARG A 84 3.01 11.00 -16.01
N PRO A 85 2.94 10.01 -16.95
CA PRO A 85 3.59 10.13 -18.25
C PRO A 85 3.21 11.44 -18.96
N GLY A 86 4.19 12.21 -19.34
CA GLY A 86 4.05 13.55 -19.94
C GLY A 86 4.38 14.67 -18.94
N PRO A 87 3.55 14.98 -17.93
CA PRO A 87 3.83 16.07 -17.00
C PRO A 87 5.07 15.84 -16.10
N MET A 88 5.51 14.59 -15.92
CA MET A 88 6.71 14.27 -15.12
C MET A 88 7.95 15.06 -15.57
N SER A 89 8.08 15.42 -16.84
CA SER A 89 9.18 16.24 -17.33
C SER A 89 9.23 17.64 -16.71
N GLN A 90 8.13 18.12 -16.11
CA GLN A 90 8.06 19.41 -15.43
C GLN A 90 8.49 19.35 -13.95
N ILE A 91 8.61 18.17 -13.38
CA ILE A 91 8.95 17.99 -11.95
C ILE A 91 10.28 18.63 -11.57
N PRO A 92 11.38 18.47 -12.33
CA PRO A 92 12.64 19.12 -12.00
C PRO A 92 12.52 20.65 -11.97
N THR A 93 11.81 21.24 -12.95
CA THR A 93 11.57 22.69 -12.99
C THR A 93 10.72 23.15 -11.81
N TYR A 94 9.68 22.39 -11.45
CA TYR A 94 8.84 22.67 -10.29
C TYR A 94 9.66 22.68 -8.98
N ILE A 95 10.51 21.68 -8.77
CA ILE A 95 11.37 21.55 -7.59
C ILE A 95 12.40 22.70 -7.53
N GLN A 96 13.08 22.97 -8.65
CA GLN A 96 14.04 24.08 -8.75
C GLN A 96 13.39 25.40 -8.42
N ASN A 97 12.24 25.70 -8.98
CA ASN A 97 11.52 26.95 -8.75
C ASN A 97 10.97 27.03 -7.33
N LYS A 98 10.49 25.91 -6.74
CA LYS A 98 10.08 25.87 -5.33
C LYS A 98 11.23 26.24 -4.41
N SER A 99 12.43 25.73 -4.68
CA SER A 99 13.63 26.03 -3.89
C SER A 99 14.10 27.49 -4.04
N ASN A 100 13.80 28.14 -5.17
CA ASN A 100 14.23 29.52 -5.47
C ASN A 100 13.07 30.36 -6.04
N PRO A 101 12.01 30.62 -5.28
CA PRO A 101 10.79 31.24 -5.78
C PRO A 101 11.00 32.69 -6.29
N ASN A 102 12.01 33.39 -5.77
CA ASN A 102 12.34 34.76 -6.19
C ASN A 102 12.98 34.82 -7.58
N ASN A 103 13.48 33.74 -8.12
CA ASN A 103 14.16 33.64 -9.41
C ASN A 103 13.25 33.16 -10.55
N ILE A 104 11.96 33.02 -10.31
CA ILE A 104 11.01 32.55 -11.33
C ILE A 104 10.79 33.65 -12.37
N ALA A 105 11.16 33.37 -13.62
CA ALA A 105 10.94 34.27 -14.75
C ALA A 105 9.57 34.00 -15.37
N TYR A 106 8.64 34.89 -15.22
CA TYR A 106 7.35 34.87 -15.91
C TYR A 106 7.44 35.59 -17.26
N LEU A 107 6.88 35.01 -18.32
CA LEU A 107 6.81 35.66 -19.64
C LEU A 107 6.07 37.02 -19.61
N HIS A 108 5.15 37.17 -18.66
CA HIS A 108 4.43 38.40 -18.41
C HIS A 108 3.97 38.48 -16.94
N PRO A 109 3.99 39.66 -16.27
CA PRO A 109 3.61 39.77 -14.86
C PRO A 109 2.20 39.27 -14.50
N LYS A 110 1.26 39.32 -15.43
CA LYS A 110 -0.08 38.76 -15.21
C LYS A 110 -0.10 37.24 -15.01
N LEU A 111 0.91 36.52 -15.50
CA LEU A 111 1.04 35.06 -15.30
C LEU A 111 1.40 34.73 -13.85
N GLU A 112 2.12 35.58 -13.15
CA GLU A 112 2.50 35.36 -11.77
C GLU A 112 1.28 35.07 -10.88
N LYS A 113 0.21 35.86 -11.01
CA LYS A 113 -1.01 35.69 -10.23
C LYS A 113 -1.69 34.32 -10.45
N ILE A 114 -1.43 33.69 -11.59
CA ILE A 114 -2.05 32.41 -11.98
C ILE A 114 -1.11 31.23 -11.63
N LEU A 115 0.20 31.43 -11.84
CA LEU A 115 1.18 30.35 -11.78
C LEU A 115 2.04 30.36 -10.50
N ASN A 116 1.93 31.37 -9.64
CA ASN A 116 2.72 31.41 -8.39
C ASN A 116 2.47 30.21 -7.48
N VAL A 117 1.23 29.74 -7.41
CA VAL A 117 0.82 28.55 -6.62
C VAL A 117 1.50 27.26 -7.07
N THR A 118 2.00 27.25 -8.30
CA THR A 118 2.73 26.13 -8.91
C THR A 118 4.15 26.53 -9.35
N TYR A 119 4.70 27.53 -8.71
CA TYR A 119 6.08 28.02 -8.92
C TYR A 119 6.40 28.27 -10.41
N GLY A 120 5.49 28.92 -11.12
CA GLY A 120 5.65 29.26 -12.52
C GLY A 120 5.35 28.13 -13.52
N CYS A 121 5.09 26.92 -13.06
CA CYS A 121 4.73 25.79 -13.91
C CYS A 121 3.23 25.77 -14.22
N MET A 122 2.86 25.45 -15.46
CA MET A 122 1.48 25.08 -15.77
C MET A 122 1.26 23.63 -15.33
N VAL A 123 0.28 23.40 -14.47
CA VAL A 123 -0.06 22.06 -13.93
C VAL A 123 -1.54 21.72 -14.17
N TYR A 124 -2.40 22.73 -14.07
CA TYR A 124 -3.85 22.53 -14.05
C TYR A 124 -4.57 23.08 -15.28
N GLN A 125 -5.64 22.41 -15.67
CA GLN A 125 -6.56 22.87 -16.73
C GLN A 125 -7.14 24.23 -16.40
N GLU A 126 -7.41 24.48 -15.15
CA GLU A 126 -7.94 25.72 -14.62
C GLU A 126 -6.98 26.90 -14.85
N GLN A 127 -5.65 26.67 -14.77
CA GLN A 127 -4.65 27.70 -15.09
C GLN A 127 -4.69 28.09 -16.56
N VAL A 128 -4.84 27.13 -17.48
CA VAL A 128 -5.02 27.42 -18.90
C VAL A 128 -6.26 28.27 -19.13
N MET A 129 -7.38 27.94 -18.48
CA MET A 129 -8.62 28.72 -18.59
C MET A 129 -8.47 30.12 -18.02
N GLN A 130 -7.76 30.30 -16.90
CA GLN A 130 -7.46 31.59 -16.30
C GLN A 130 -6.56 32.45 -17.21
N ILE A 131 -5.52 31.84 -17.82
CA ILE A 131 -4.65 32.55 -18.78
C ILE A 131 -5.45 33.04 -19.97
N VAL A 132 -6.30 32.18 -20.57
CA VAL A 132 -7.15 32.58 -21.70
C VAL A 132 -8.10 33.71 -21.31
N ARG A 133 -8.68 33.67 -20.11
CA ARG A 133 -9.56 34.71 -19.59
C ARG A 133 -8.82 36.03 -19.29
N ASP A 134 -7.77 35.96 -18.46
CA ASP A 134 -7.17 37.16 -17.86
C ASP A 134 -6.18 37.85 -18.80
N ILE A 135 -5.56 37.12 -19.70
CA ILE A 135 -4.66 37.64 -20.72
C ILE A 135 -5.41 37.90 -22.02
N GLY A 136 -6.18 36.94 -22.52
CA GLY A 136 -6.88 37.05 -23.78
C GLY A 136 -8.20 37.83 -23.72
N GLY A 137 -8.75 38.01 -22.51
CA GLY A 137 -10.04 38.70 -22.33
C GLY A 137 -11.26 37.90 -22.74
N PHE A 138 -11.20 36.58 -22.63
CA PHE A 138 -12.30 35.65 -22.93
C PHE A 138 -13.27 35.54 -21.73
N SER A 139 -14.52 35.16 -22.04
CA SER A 139 -15.42 34.70 -20.99
C SER A 139 -14.98 33.32 -20.45
N MET A 140 -15.37 32.99 -19.21
CA MET A 140 -15.02 31.70 -18.59
C MET A 140 -15.51 30.51 -19.42
N GLY A 141 -16.75 30.55 -19.91
CA GLY A 141 -17.32 29.50 -20.74
C GLY A 141 -16.56 29.30 -22.06
N ARG A 142 -16.11 30.40 -22.72
CA ARG A 142 -15.31 30.28 -23.92
C ARG A 142 -13.88 29.79 -23.61
N SER A 143 -13.29 30.17 -22.48
CA SER A 143 -11.99 29.65 -22.04
C SER A 143 -12.01 28.11 -21.88
N ASP A 144 -13.11 27.53 -21.39
CA ASP A 144 -13.28 26.09 -21.36
C ASP A 144 -13.37 25.44 -22.76
N LEU A 145 -14.04 26.11 -23.71
CA LEU A 145 -14.06 25.64 -25.10
C LEU A 145 -12.64 25.62 -25.70
N VAL A 146 -11.84 26.66 -25.48
CA VAL A 146 -10.43 26.73 -25.89
C VAL A 146 -9.62 25.60 -25.30
N ARG A 147 -9.70 25.40 -23.98
CA ARG A 147 -9.05 24.29 -23.28
C ARG A 147 -9.41 22.93 -23.87
N ARG A 148 -10.71 22.70 -24.12
CA ARG A 148 -11.19 21.43 -24.73
C ARG A 148 -10.67 21.27 -26.17
N ALA A 149 -10.58 22.34 -26.93
CA ALA A 149 -10.05 22.30 -28.31
C ALA A 149 -8.56 21.91 -28.30
N MET A 150 -7.78 22.48 -27.38
CA MET A 150 -6.36 22.17 -27.19
C MET A 150 -6.18 20.70 -26.78
N SER A 151 -6.91 20.21 -25.75
CA SER A 151 -6.83 18.82 -25.28
C SER A 151 -7.22 17.80 -26.40
N LYS A 152 -8.18 18.16 -27.26
CA LYS A 152 -8.62 17.31 -28.38
C LYS A 152 -7.83 17.53 -29.67
N LYS A 153 -6.79 18.36 -29.66
CA LYS A 153 -5.93 18.68 -30.81
C LYS A 153 -6.71 19.15 -32.05
N LYS A 154 -7.75 19.95 -31.87
CA LYS A 154 -8.58 20.50 -32.97
C LYS A 154 -7.86 21.69 -33.60
N MET A 155 -6.90 21.45 -34.49
CA MET A 155 -5.97 22.46 -35.04
C MET A 155 -6.68 23.70 -35.61
N LYS A 156 -7.69 23.53 -36.46
CA LYS A 156 -8.42 24.66 -37.04
C LYS A 156 -9.04 25.58 -35.98
N VAL A 157 -9.62 24.98 -34.93
CA VAL A 157 -10.20 25.76 -33.82
C VAL A 157 -9.09 26.44 -33.01
N MET A 158 -7.98 25.75 -32.79
CA MET A 158 -6.86 26.32 -32.05
C MET A 158 -6.24 27.52 -32.77
N GLU A 159 -6.08 27.48 -34.09
CA GLU A 159 -5.57 28.59 -34.89
C GLU A 159 -6.53 29.79 -34.89
N GLU A 160 -7.83 29.54 -34.97
CA GLU A 160 -8.85 30.58 -34.88
C GLU A 160 -8.87 31.24 -33.50
N GLU A 161 -8.87 30.44 -32.41
CA GLU A 161 -8.88 30.93 -31.05
C GLU A 161 -7.53 31.62 -30.68
N ARG A 162 -6.40 31.21 -31.30
CA ARG A 162 -5.10 31.89 -31.18
C ARG A 162 -5.20 33.35 -31.69
N ARG A 163 -5.80 33.55 -32.88
CA ARG A 163 -5.98 34.90 -33.40
C ARG A 163 -6.86 35.75 -32.48
N TYR A 164 -7.93 35.18 -31.94
CA TYR A 164 -8.78 35.87 -30.96
C TYR A 164 -8.08 36.13 -29.66
N PHE A 165 -7.26 35.20 -29.17
CA PHE A 165 -6.45 35.37 -27.96
C PHE A 165 -5.45 36.53 -28.09
N ILE A 166 -4.84 36.69 -29.25
CA ILE A 166 -3.84 37.72 -29.49
C ILE A 166 -4.50 39.08 -29.83
N HIS A 167 -5.35 39.11 -30.86
CA HIS A 167 -5.86 40.37 -31.44
C HIS A 167 -7.30 40.70 -31.02
N GLY A 168 -8.00 39.78 -30.37
CA GLY A 168 -9.39 39.94 -29.98
C GLY A 168 -10.38 39.61 -31.10
N LYS A 169 -11.67 39.68 -30.77
CA LYS A 169 -12.78 39.40 -31.67
C LYS A 169 -13.87 40.45 -31.50
N LYS A 170 -14.44 40.93 -32.61
CA LYS A 170 -15.67 41.73 -32.65
C LYS A 170 -16.87 40.89 -32.96
N ASP A 171 -18.01 41.23 -32.38
CA ASP A 171 -19.32 40.67 -32.73
C ASP A 171 -19.84 41.21 -34.07
N LYS A 172 -20.99 40.72 -34.52
CA LYS A 172 -21.64 41.18 -35.78
C LYS A 172 -22.04 42.66 -35.75
N SER A 173 -22.16 43.26 -34.58
CA SER A 173 -22.51 44.66 -34.37
C SER A 173 -21.29 45.55 -34.23
N GLY A 174 -20.05 45.01 -34.33
CA GLY A 174 -18.79 45.75 -34.20
C GLY A 174 -18.28 45.94 -32.78
N ASN A 175 -19.00 45.45 -31.76
CA ASN A 175 -18.60 45.52 -30.37
C ASN A 175 -17.51 44.46 -30.07
N LEU A 176 -16.65 44.73 -29.11
CA LEU A 176 -15.61 43.79 -28.67
C LEU A 176 -16.24 42.64 -27.90
N GLU A 177 -16.30 41.46 -28.50
CA GLU A 177 -16.65 40.19 -27.84
C GLU A 177 -15.47 39.66 -27.03
N ILE A 178 -14.25 39.73 -27.58
CA ILE A 178 -12.98 39.33 -26.94
C ILE A 178 -12.00 40.48 -27.11
N ARG A 179 -11.37 40.87 -25.98
CA ARG A 179 -10.47 42.04 -26.00
C ARG A 179 -9.14 41.74 -26.69
N GLY A 180 -8.58 40.54 -26.49
CA GLY A 180 -7.25 40.15 -26.97
C GLY A 180 -6.11 40.59 -26.09
N ALA A 181 -5.03 39.84 -26.07
CA ALA A 181 -3.85 40.03 -25.24
C ALA A 181 -3.17 41.36 -25.54
N VAL A 182 -3.06 41.73 -26.82
CA VAL A 182 -2.42 43.01 -27.23
C VAL A 182 -3.13 44.22 -26.61
N ARG A 183 -4.46 44.26 -26.66
CA ARG A 183 -5.25 45.32 -26.03
C ARG A 183 -5.22 45.25 -24.49
N ASN A 184 -4.86 44.11 -23.94
CA ASN A 184 -4.67 43.92 -22.51
C ASN A 184 -3.22 44.23 -22.04
N GLY A 185 -2.39 44.81 -22.95
CA GLY A 185 -1.03 45.28 -22.63
C GLY A 185 0.04 44.20 -22.72
N VAL A 186 -0.20 43.11 -23.41
CA VAL A 186 0.79 42.03 -23.68
C VAL A 186 1.23 42.17 -25.14
N ASP A 187 2.53 42.31 -25.38
CA ASP A 187 3.02 42.36 -26.76
C ASP A 187 2.75 41.08 -27.54
N GLU A 188 2.63 41.21 -28.87
CA GLU A 188 2.21 40.11 -29.74
C GLU A 188 3.15 38.92 -29.69
N LYS A 189 4.46 39.14 -29.57
CA LYS A 189 5.46 38.09 -29.49
C LYS A 189 5.27 37.27 -28.21
N THR A 190 5.15 37.92 -27.06
CA THR A 190 4.89 37.32 -25.75
C THR A 190 3.53 36.61 -25.73
N ALA A 191 2.49 37.20 -26.32
CA ALA A 191 1.18 36.57 -26.42
C ALA A 191 1.24 35.24 -27.22
N ASN A 192 2.00 35.21 -28.32
CA ASN A 192 2.23 33.98 -29.09
C ASN A 192 2.98 32.93 -28.25
N GLN A 193 4.03 33.32 -27.56
CA GLN A 193 4.80 32.38 -26.69
C GLN A 193 3.91 31.78 -25.58
N ILE A 194 3.08 32.60 -24.94
CA ILE A 194 2.13 32.12 -23.92
C ILE A 194 1.15 31.12 -24.54
N TYR A 195 0.64 31.40 -25.75
CA TYR A 195 -0.30 30.50 -26.41
C TYR A 195 0.35 29.16 -26.79
N ASP A 196 1.60 29.17 -27.27
CA ASP A 196 2.37 27.95 -27.58
C ASP A 196 2.59 27.09 -26.34
N LEU A 197 2.98 27.71 -25.22
CA LEU A 197 3.11 27.00 -23.94
C LEU A 197 1.80 26.36 -23.48
N MET A 198 0.65 27.05 -23.68
CA MET A 198 -0.66 26.48 -23.35
C MET A 198 -1.00 25.28 -24.24
N ILE A 199 -0.68 25.32 -25.54
CA ILE A 199 -0.90 24.19 -26.45
C ILE A 199 -0.11 22.97 -26.03
N ASP A 200 1.15 23.15 -25.73
CA ASP A 200 2.03 22.04 -25.35
C ASP A 200 1.59 21.43 -24.03
N PHE A 201 1.23 22.26 -23.08
CA PHE A 201 0.77 21.81 -21.78
C PHE A 201 -0.65 21.19 -21.82
N ALA A 202 -1.58 21.74 -22.61
CA ALA A 202 -2.99 21.27 -22.63
C ALA A 202 -3.17 19.81 -23.02
N LYS A 203 -2.13 19.19 -23.61
CA LYS A 203 -2.09 17.75 -23.89
C LYS A 203 -2.06 16.91 -22.62
N TYR A 204 -1.56 17.47 -21.51
CA TYR A 204 -1.26 16.77 -20.26
C TYR A 204 -1.90 17.42 -19.02
N ALA A 205 -2.55 18.58 -19.20
CA ALA A 205 -3.20 19.35 -18.16
C ALA A 205 -4.14 18.52 -17.28
N PHE A 206 -4.02 18.64 -15.97
CA PHE A 206 -4.84 17.91 -15.02
C PHE A 206 -5.96 18.76 -14.43
N ASN A 207 -7.06 18.15 -14.06
CA ASN A 207 -8.12 18.84 -13.33
C ASN A 207 -7.69 19.07 -11.87
N LYS A 208 -7.62 20.33 -11.44
CA LYS A 208 -7.18 20.69 -10.07
C LYS A 208 -8.12 20.13 -9.01
N SER A 209 -9.43 20.19 -9.24
CA SER A 209 -10.43 19.72 -8.27
C SER A 209 -10.30 18.22 -8.02
N HIS A 210 -10.04 17.42 -9.07
CA HIS A 210 -9.78 15.99 -8.93
C HIS A 210 -8.49 15.74 -8.14
N SER A 211 -7.40 16.42 -8.48
CA SER A 211 -6.12 16.29 -7.77
C SER A 211 -6.25 16.67 -6.29
N ALA A 212 -6.95 17.77 -5.99
CA ALA A 212 -7.16 18.24 -4.63
C ALA A 212 -8.00 17.26 -3.79
N ALA A 213 -9.07 16.68 -4.38
CA ALA A 213 -9.87 15.67 -3.69
C ALA A 213 -9.05 14.44 -3.31
N TYR A 214 -8.19 13.97 -4.22
CA TYR A 214 -7.29 12.82 -3.97
C TYR A 214 -6.16 13.17 -3.00
N ALA A 215 -5.64 14.39 -3.07
CA ALA A 215 -4.65 14.90 -2.10
C ALA A 215 -5.24 14.98 -0.68
N ALA A 216 -6.51 15.39 -0.54
CA ALA A 216 -7.19 15.41 0.76
C ALA A 216 -7.34 13.99 1.36
N LEU A 217 -7.69 12.98 0.54
CA LEU A 217 -7.72 11.59 0.99
C LEU A 217 -6.34 11.09 1.39
N ALA A 218 -5.31 11.45 0.62
CA ALA A 218 -3.93 11.09 0.94
C ALA A 218 -3.47 11.75 2.25
N TYR A 219 -3.76 13.02 2.45
CA TYR A 219 -3.41 13.74 3.66
C TYR A 219 -4.08 13.14 4.91
N ARG A 220 -5.39 12.84 4.84
CA ARG A 220 -6.12 12.14 5.92
C ARG A 220 -5.50 10.79 6.25
N SER A 221 -5.12 10.02 5.24
CA SER A 221 -4.44 8.73 5.41
C SER A 221 -3.05 8.92 6.04
N ALA A 222 -2.32 9.96 5.63
CA ALA A 222 -1.01 10.30 6.17
C ALA A 222 -1.10 10.75 7.64
N TRP A 223 -2.09 11.56 7.96
CA TRP A 223 -2.37 12.00 9.32
C TRP A 223 -2.68 10.79 10.24
N LEU A 224 -3.52 9.85 9.78
CA LEU A 224 -3.77 8.61 10.51
C LEU A 224 -2.51 7.79 10.72
N LYS A 225 -1.68 7.66 9.68
CA LYS A 225 -0.40 6.92 9.78
C LYS A 225 0.59 7.60 10.73
N LYS A 226 0.64 8.93 10.77
CA LYS A 226 1.53 9.69 11.65
C LYS A 226 1.15 9.54 13.12
N TYR A 227 -0.14 9.70 13.45
CA TYR A 227 -0.59 9.79 14.83
C TYR A 227 -1.15 8.48 15.40
N TYR A 228 -1.66 7.60 14.54
CA TYR A 228 -2.23 6.30 14.91
C TYR A 228 -1.70 5.18 13.99
N PRO A 229 -0.36 5.00 13.94
CA PRO A 229 0.25 4.09 12.98
C PRO A 229 -0.22 2.64 13.15
N VAL A 230 -0.49 2.19 14.36
CA VAL A 230 -0.92 0.82 14.65
C VAL A 230 -2.31 0.55 14.07
N GLU A 231 -3.27 1.42 14.34
CA GLU A 231 -4.66 1.32 13.85
C GLU A 231 -4.71 1.49 12.33
N PHE A 232 -3.96 2.45 11.80
CA PHE A 232 -3.86 2.67 10.35
C PHE A 232 -3.31 1.43 9.64
N MET A 233 -2.21 0.85 10.14
CA MET A 233 -1.59 -0.33 9.54
C MET A 233 -2.51 -1.56 9.67
N ALA A 234 -3.19 -1.76 10.80
CA ALA A 234 -4.16 -2.85 10.96
C ALA A 234 -5.32 -2.73 9.95
N ALA A 235 -5.86 -1.54 9.75
CA ALA A 235 -6.90 -1.28 8.74
C ALA A 235 -6.37 -1.48 7.31
N GLN A 236 -5.16 -1.00 7.03
CA GLN A 236 -4.51 -1.13 5.72
C GLN A 236 -4.27 -2.60 5.37
N ILE A 237 -3.70 -3.40 6.28
CA ILE A 237 -3.47 -4.82 6.07
C ILE A 237 -4.80 -5.56 5.90
N SER A 238 -5.80 -5.25 6.74
CA SER A 238 -7.15 -5.83 6.64
C SER A 238 -7.79 -5.62 5.27
N SER A 239 -7.56 -4.45 4.66
CA SER A 239 -8.08 -4.15 3.32
C SER A 239 -7.41 -4.97 2.20
N MET A 240 -6.27 -5.60 2.49
CA MET A 240 -5.42 -6.34 1.54
C MET A 240 -5.41 -7.85 1.77
N MET A 241 -6.26 -8.40 2.67
CA MET A 241 -6.27 -9.83 3.02
C MET A 241 -6.42 -10.77 1.82
N GLY A 242 -6.97 -10.31 0.70
CA GLY A 242 -7.05 -11.10 -0.54
C GLY A 242 -5.72 -11.29 -1.29
N SER A 243 -4.61 -10.68 -0.85
CA SER A 243 -3.29 -10.73 -1.49
C SER A 243 -2.21 -10.94 -0.43
N SER A 244 -1.67 -12.16 -0.35
CA SER A 244 -0.59 -12.52 0.59
C SER A 244 0.65 -11.63 0.43
N ASP A 245 1.01 -11.27 -0.82
CA ASP A 245 2.15 -10.39 -1.10
C ASP A 245 1.94 -8.99 -0.51
N SER A 246 0.71 -8.46 -0.65
CA SER A 246 0.37 -7.15 -0.07
C SER A 246 0.35 -7.19 1.46
N VAL A 247 -0.21 -8.25 2.05
CA VAL A 247 -0.19 -8.46 3.51
C VAL A 247 1.26 -8.51 4.00
N SER A 248 2.12 -9.30 3.36
CA SER A 248 3.54 -9.41 3.70
C SER A 248 4.27 -8.06 3.58
N LYS A 249 4.01 -7.29 2.50
CA LYS A 249 4.56 -5.94 2.30
C LYS A 249 4.24 -5.02 3.47
N TYR A 250 3.00 -4.97 3.91
CA TYR A 250 2.59 -4.07 4.99
C TYR A 250 2.98 -4.59 6.38
N ILE A 251 3.14 -5.89 6.58
CA ILE A 251 3.73 -6.43 7.82
C ILE A 251 5.21 -6.05 7.94
N ARG A 252 5.97 -6.07 6.83
CA ARG A 252 7.34 -5.53 6.83
C ARG A 252 7.37 -4.04 7.18
N GLU A 253 6.43 -3.25 6.67
CA GLU A 253 6.30 -1.83 7.06
C GLU A 253 5.98 -1.69 8.56
N CYS A 254 5.16 -2.57 9.14
CA CYS A 254 4.92 -2.59 10.58
C CYS A 254 6.24 -2.80 11.36
N ARG A 255 7.09 -3.74 10.92
CA ARG A 255 8.41 -3.97 11.55
C ARG A 255 9.28 -2.72 11.46
N ARG A 256 9.34 -2.06 10.28
CA ARG A 256 10.08 -0.79 10.10
C ARG A 256 9.58 0.33 11.03
N LEU A 257 8.29 0.32 11.33
CA LEU A 257 7.65 1.27 12.25
C LEU A 257 7.72 0.80 13.72
N ASN A 258 8.43 -0.28 14.04
CA ASN A 258 8.49 -0.91 15.36
C ASN A 258 7.10 -1.33 15.89
N ILE A 259 6.18 -1.70 15.00
CA ILE A 259 4.85 -2.20 15.35
C ILE A 259 4.90 -3.72 15.36
N GLU A 260 4.66 -4.32 16.53
CA GLU A 260 4.62 -5.77 16.69
C GLU A 260 3.33 -6.35 16.08
N VAL A 261 3.49 -7.37 15.23
CA VAL A 261 2.37 -8.13 14.67
C VAL A 261 2.38 -9.54 15.27
N LEU A 262 1.37 -9.83 16.09
CA LEU A 262 1.22 -11.11 16.77
C LEU A 262 0.61 -12.15 15.82
N PRO A 263 0.98 -13.46 15.94
CA PRO A 263 0.44 -14.52 15.13
C PRO A 263 -1.07 -14.69 15.28
N PRO A 264 -1.75 -15.37 14.33
CA PRO A 264 -3.15 -15.71 14.48
C PRO A 264 -3.38 -16.60 15.70
N ASP A 265 -4.52 -16.44 16.37
CA ASP A 265 -4.86 -17.19 17.56
C ASP A 265 -6.37 -17.45 17.63
N ILE A 266 -6.77 -18.69 17.82
CA ILE A 266 -8.17 -19.10 17.83
C ILE A 266 -8.97 -18.42 18.94
N ASN A 267 -8.29 -18.08 20.05
CA ASN A 267 -8.89 -17.47 21.24
C ASN A 267 -8.85 -15.94 21.26
N TYR A 268 -8.03 -15.32 20.40
CA TYR A 268 -7.81 -13.87 20.46
C TYR A 268 -8.00 -13.15 19.13
N SER A 269 -7.75 -13.81 17.99
CA SER A 269 -7.91 -13.22 16.67
C SER A 269 -9.38 -13.07 16.27
N GLU A 270 -9.65 -12.11 15.40
CA GLU A 270 -10.90 -11.98 14.67
C GLU A 270 -10.67 -12.28 13.18
N GLY A 271 -11.69 -12.06 12.33
CA GLY A 271 -11.54 -12.24 10.88
C GLY A 271 -10.53 -11.25 10.28
N LYS A 272 -10.64 -9.97 10.63
CA LYS A 272 -9.71 -8.90 10.25
C LYS A 272 -8.56 -8.79 11.25
N PHE A 273 -7.52 -8.04 10.87
CA PHE A 273 -6.48 -7.61 11.79
C PHE A 273 -7.07 -6.65 12.82
N ILE A 274 -6.77 -6.87 14.09
CA ILE A 274 -7.25 -6.05 15.20
C ILE A 274 -6.07 -5.49 15.99
N VAL A 275 -6.32 -4.38 16.68
CA VAL A 275 -5.34 -3.77 17.57
C VAL A 275 -5.73 -4.06 19.02
N LYS A 276 -4.76 -4.51 19.81
CA LYS A 276 -4.89 -4.71 21.24
C LYS A 276 -3.55 -4.40 21.93
N GLU A 277 -3.61 -3.57 22.95
CA GLU A 277 -2.42 -3.20 23.76
C GLU A 277 -1.26 -2.67 22.90
N GLY A 278 -1.57 -1.83 21.88
CA GLY A 278 -0.56 -1.26 20.98
C GLY A 278 0.05 -2.23 19.96
N LYS A 279 -0.45 -3.48 19.86
CA LYS A 279 0.03 -4.51 18.94
C LYS A 279 -1.06 -4.89 17.95
N ILE A 280 -0.65 -5.31 16.76
CA ILE A 280 -1.57 -5.83 15.75
C ILE A 280 -1.67 -7.35 15.91
N ARG A 281 -2.88 -7.91 16.04
CA ARG A 281 -3.12 -9.35 15.99
C ARG A 281 -3.49 -9.76 14.57
N TYR A 282 -2.84 -10.79 14.04
CA TYR A 282 -3.09 -11.32 12.69
C TYR A 282 -4.54 -11.78 12.53
N GLY A 283 -5.20 -11.36 11.46
CA GLY A 283 -6.57 -11.71 11.13
C GLY A 283 -6.69 -13.15 10.59
N MET A 284 -7.50 -13.99 11.21
CA MET A 284 -7.62 -15.41 10.81
C MET A 284 -8.13 -15.58 9.37
N ALA A 285 -8.93 -14.66 8.84
CA ALA A 285 -9.41 -14.73 7.45
C ALA A 285 -8.32 -14.42 6.40
N ALA A 286 -7.14 -13.93 6.83
CA ALA A 286 -5.98 -13.75 5.97
C ALA A 286 -5.10 -15.03 5.87
N VAL A 287 -5.36 -16.04 6.69
CA VAL A 287 -4.68 -17.34 6.61
C VAL A 287 -5.12 -18.06 5.34
N LYS A 288 -4.16 -18.61 4.59
CA LYS A 288 -4.44 -19.32 3.33
C LYS A 288 -5.43 -20.47 3.54
N ASN A 289 -6.33 -20.66 2.61
CA ASN A 289 -7.41 -21.67 2.63
C ASN A 289 -8.48 -21.48 3.72
N VAL A 290 -8.50 -20.34 4.41
CA VAL A 290 -9.46 -20.05 5.47
C VAL A 290 -10.53 -19.09 4.96
N GLY A 291 -11.79 -19.48 5.08
CA GLY A 291 -12.93 -18.67 4.63
C GLY A 291 -13.42 -17.69 5.69
N SER A 292 -13.74 -16.45 5.30
CA SER A 292 -14.23 -15.41 6.24
C SER A 292 -15.48 -15.83 7.00
N ALA A 293 -16.46 -16.44 6.32
CA ALA A 293 -17.71 -16.89 6.96
C ALA A 293 -17.47 -17.92 8.07
N ALA A 294 -16.50 -18.83 7.88
CA ALA A 294 -16.16 -19.82 8.90
C ALA A 294 -15.51 -19.15 10.13
N ILE A 295 -14.66 -18.15 9.90
CA ILE A 295 -14.05 -17.39 11.00
C ILE A 295 -15.07 -16.55 11.76
N GLU A 296 -16.02 -15.92 11.07
CA GLU A 296 -17.10 -15.17 11.71
C GLU A 296 -17.91 -16.08 12.66
N GLU A 297 -18.21 -17.32 12.23
CA GLU A 297 -18.91 -18.27 13.07
C GLU A 297 -18.05 -18.75 14.25
N ILE A 298 -16.75 -19.00 14.06
CA ILE A 298 -15.80 -19.33 15.14
C ILE A 298 -15.78 -18.22 16.19
N VAL A 299 -15.65 -16.97 15.75
CA VAL A 299 -15.60 -15.79 16.62
C VAL A 299 -16.89 -15.62 17.39
N LYS A 300 -18.05 -15.83 16.74
CA LYS A 300 -19.37 -15.79 17.35
C LYS A 300 -19.48 -16.84 18.45
N ILE A 301 -19.16 -18.10 18.16
CA ILE A 301 -19.20 -19.22 19.10
C ILE A 301 -18.28 -18.95 20.32
N ARG A 302 -17.08 -18.43 20.06
CA ARG A 302 -16.16 -18.02 21.13
C ARG A 302 -16.76 -16.95 22.05
N LYS A 303 -17.46 -15.96 21.49
CA LYS A 303 -18.15 -14.91 22.29
C LYS A 303 -19.32 -15.48 23.11
N GLU A 304 -20.04 -16.45 22.56
CA GLU A 304 -21.19 -17.07 23.23
C GLU A 304 -20.80 -18.14 24.26
N LYS A 305 -19.83 -19.01 23.94
CA LYS A 305 -19.48 -20.20 24.74
C LYS A 305 -18.12 -20.10 25.48
N GLY A 306 -17.48 -18.93 25.41
CA GLY A 306 -16.17 -18.72 26.01
C GLY A 306 -15.00 -19.26 25.16
N LYS A 307 -13.78 -19.15 25.70
CA LYS A 307 -12.57 -19.60 25.05
C LYS A 307 -12.57 -21.10 24.77
N PHE A 308 -11.77 -21.49 23.79
CA PHE A 308 -11.48 -22.88 23.47
C PHE A 308 -10.30 -23.36 24.31
N GLU A 309 -10.56 -24.30 25.22
CA GLU A 309 -9.57 -24.79 26.18
C GLU A 309 -8.66 -25.87 25.55
N SER A 310 -9.15 -26.56 24.51
CA SER A 310 -8.43 -27.60 23.79
C SER A 310 -8.90 -27.67 22.33
N PHE A 311 -8.21 -28.43 21.50
CA PHE A 311 -8.62 -28.69 20.13
C PHE A 311 -9.95 -29.50 20.07
N ILE A 312 -10.16 -30.47 20.97
CA ILE A 312 -11.43 -31.21 21.06
C ILE A 312 -12.55 -30.25 21.47
N ASP A 313 -12.35 -29.42 22.51
CA ASP A 313 -13.32 -28.41 22.96
C ASP A 313 -13.72 -27.47 21.81
N PHE A 314 -12.73 -27.02 21.01
CA PHE A 314 -13.02 -26.27 19.79
C PHE A 314 -13.91 -27.05 18.83
N CYS A 315 -13.54 -28.28 18.49
CA CYS A 315 -14.31 -29.11 17.56
C CYS A 315 -15.72 -29.46 18.06
N GLU A 316 -15.91 -29.55 19.37
CA GLU A 316 -17.22 -29.76 19.99
C GLU A 316 -18.10 -28.51 20.04
N LYS A 317 -17.51 -27.34 20.23
CA LYS A 317 -18.25 -26.07 20.29
C LYS A 317 -18.70 -25.56 18.94
N VAL A 318 -17.85 -25.69 17.89
CA VAL A 318 -18.14 -25.13 16.56
C VAL A 318 -18.98 -26.08 15.70
N PRO A 319 -19.85 -25.60 14.80
CA PRO A 319 -20.67 -26.45 13.93
C PRO A 319 -19.81 -27.27 12.93
N THR A 320 -20.33 -28.40 12.49
CA THR A 320 -19.62 -29.27 11.52
C THR A 320 -19.35 -28.58 10.18
N THR A 321 -20.15 -27.59 9.81
CA THR A 321 -19.96 -26.77 8.61
C THR A 321 -18.67 -25.97 8.64
N VAL A 322 -18.15 -25.67 9.82
CA VAL A 322 -16.88 -24.96 10.05
C VAL A 322 -15.69 -25.93 10.08
N LEU A 323 -15.92 -27.20 10.43
CA LEU A 323 -14.88 -28.22 10.59
C LEU A 323 -14.37 -28.78 9.24
N ASN A 324 -13.96 -27.88 8.33
CA ASN A 324 -13.31 -28.28 7.08
C ASN A 324 -11.84 -28.64 7.34
N LYS A 325 -11.44 -29.87 7.02
CA LYS A 325 -10.09 -30.39 7.30
C LYS A 325 -8.98 -29.50 6.76
N ARG A 326 -9.10 -29.02 5.51
CA ARG A 326 -8.10 -28.15 4.88
C ARG A 326 -7.96 -26.81 5.59
N GLN A 327 -9.07 -26.24 6.04
CA GLN A 327 -9.08 -24.99 6.80
C GLN A 327 -8.44 -25.18 8.18
N ILE A 328 -8.80 -26.24 8.88
CA ILE A 328 -8.25 -26.55 10.22
C ILE A 328 -6.76 -26.85 10.14
N GLU A 329 -6.33 -27.63 9.14
CA GLU A 329 -4.92 -27.87 8.86
C GLU A 329 -4.15 -26.54 8.70
N SER A 330 -4.69 -25.62 7.89
CA SER A 330 -4.07 -24.32 7.66
C SER A 330 -3.99 -23.48 8.94
N LEU A 331 -5.00 -23.49 9.79
CA LEU A 331 -4.99 -22.83 11.09
C LEU A 331 -3.97 -23.45 12.05
N ILE A 332 -3.83 -24.77 12.08
CA ILE A 332 -2.81 -25.45 12.89
C ILE A 332 -1.41 -25.08 12.41
N LYS A 333 -1.15 -25.18 11.10
CA LYS A 333 0.14 -24.80 10.50
C LYS A 333 0.50 -23.34 10.79
N ALA A 334 -0.47 -22.44 10.78
CA ALA A 334 -0.30 -21.03 11.10
C ALA A 334 -0.10 -20.75 12.60
N GLY A 335 -0.23 -21.75 13.47
CA GLY A 335 -0.09 -21.59 14.92
C GLY A 335 -1.33 -21.07 15.63
N ALA A 336 -2.49 -21.04 14.99
CA ALA A 336 -3.70 -20.49 15.58
C ALA A 336 -4.18 -21.22 16.85
N PHE A 337 -3.75 -22.44 17.09
CA PHE A 337 -4.07 -23.24 18.27
C PHE A 337 -2.98 -23.26 19.35
N ASP A 338 -1.85 -22.52 19.17
CA ASP A 338 -0.73 -22.58 20.11
C ASP A 338 -1.14 -22.16 21.54
N SER A 339 -2.12 -21.25 21.68
CA SER A 339 -2.66 -20.83 22.98
C SER A 339 -3.42 -21.90 23.76
N THR A 340 -3.77 -23.02 23.12
CA THR A 340 -4.42 -24.19 23.78
C THR A 340 -3.39 -25.07 24.52
N GLY A 341 -2.08 -24.81 24.33
CA GLY A 341 -0.98 -25.59 24.91
C GLY A 341 -0.64 -26.88 24.16
N ALA A 342 -1.39 -27.24 23.10
CA ALA A 342 -1.07 -28.37 22.26
C ALA A 342 0.01 -27.99 21.24
N LYS A 343 0.94 -28.93 20.94
CA LYS A 343 1.99 -28.73 19.94
C LYS A 343 1.41 -28.88 18.52
N ARG A 344 1.89 -28.09 17.57
CA ARG A 344 1.45 -28.17 16.16
C ARG A 344 1.64 -29.59 15.61
N ALA A 345 2.78 -30.23 15.91
CA ALA A 345 3.06 -31.63 15.52
C ALA A 345 2.03 -32.63 16.08
N GLN A 346 1.57 -32.42 17.31
CA GLN A 346 0.55 -33.26 17.94
C GLN A 346 -0.81 -33.09 17.25
N LEU A 347 -1.21 -31.84 17.04
CA LEU A 347 -2.49 -31.52 16.40
C LEU A 347 -2.53 -32.01 14.95
N MET A 348 -1.43 -31.87 14.19
CA MET A 348 -1.31 -32.40 12.83
C MET A 348 -1.47 -33.93 12.76
N ALA A 349 -1.11 -34.65 13.81
CA ALA A 349 -1.27 -36.09 13.86
C ALA A 349 -2.71 -36.57 14.17
N ILE A 350 -3.54 -35.72 14.80
CA ILE A 350 -4.87 -36.15 15.29
C ILE A 350 -6.05 -35.46 14.65
N TYR A 351 -5.85 -34.26 14.03
CA TYR A 351 -6.96 -33.36 13.64
C TYR A 351 -8.02 -34.03 12.75
N GLU A 352 -7.60 -34.81 11.76
CA GLU A 352 -8.55 -35.49 10.86
C GLU A 352 -9.42 -36.49 11.59
N LYS A 353 -8.80 -37.35 12.42
CA LYS A 353 -9.51 -38.38 13.20
C LYS A 353 -10.47 -37.75 14.21
N THR A 354 -10.06 -36.65 14.83
CA THR A 354 -10.89 -35.89 15.78
C THR A 354 -12.11 -35.30 15.09
N ILE A 355 -11.92 -34.64 13.94
CA ILE A 355 -13.03 -34.07 13.15
C ILE A 355 -14.00 -35.14 12.68
N ASP A 356 -13.50 -36.28 12.15
CA ASP A 356 -14.32 -37.40 11.67
C ASP A 356 -15.10 -38.04 12.83
N GLY A 357 -14.47 -38.22 14.00
CA GLY A 357 -15.09 -38.75 15.21
C GLY A 357 -16.27 -37.91 15.67
N ILE A 358 -16.05 -36.59 15.83
CA ILE A 358 -17.08 -35.64 16.27
C ILE A 358 -18.20 -35.52 15.25
N SER A 359 -17.87 -35.49 13.95
CA SER A 359 -18.86 -35.44 12.87
C SER A 359 -19.75 -36.72 12.86
N LYS A 360 -19.17 -37.88 13.10
CA LYS A 360 -19.89 -39.16 13.20
C LYS A 360 -20.78 -39.19 14.47
N GLN A 361 -20.26 -38.78 15.61
CA GLN A 361 -21.02 -38.73 16.86
C GLN A 361 -22.24 -37.83 16.73
N ARG A 362 -22.11 -36.63 16.12
CA ARG A 362 -23.21 -35.70 15.89
C ARG A 362 -24.29 -36.27 14.94
N LYS A 363 -23.88 -36.99 13.89
CA LYS A 363 -24.84 -37.66 12.99
C LYS A 363 -25.64 -38.71 13.73
N ASN A 364 -24.99 -39.49 14.58
CA ASN A 364 -25.66 -40.53 15.35
C ASN A 364 -26.63 -39.97 16.40
N ASN A 365 -26.33 -38.80 16.97
CA ASN A 365 -27.21 -38.17 17.97
C ASN A 365 -28.43 -37.46 17.36
N VAL A 366 -28.50 -37.21 16.05
CA VAL A 366 -29.66 -36.62 15.37
C VAL A 366 -30.82 -37.60 15.25
N ASP A 367 -30.60 -38.90 15.36
CA ASP A 367 -31.63 -39.96 15.24
C ASP A 367 -32.38 -40.28 16.56
N GLY A 368 -32.37 -39.37 17.54
CA GLY A 368 -33.28 -39.44 18.71
C GLY A 368 -32.96 -40.50 19.76
N GLN A 369 -31.82 -41.17 19.72
CA GLN A 369 -31.35 -42.03 20.80
C GLN A 369 -30.57 -41.20 21.83
N VAL A 370 -31.27 -40.77 22.88
CA VAL A 370 -30.65 -40.31 24.12
C VAL A 370 -29.92 -41.51 24.74
N SER A 371 -28.61 -41.42 24.85
CA SER A 371 -27.82 -42.44 25.55
C SER A 371 -28.29 -42.53 27.00
N LEU A 372 -28.61 -43.75 27.46
CA LEU A 372 -29.10 -44.04 28.82
C LEU A 372 -28.04 -43.67 29.92
N PHE A 373 -26.90 -43.18 29.55
CA PHE A 373 -25.78 -42.79 30.43
C PHE A 373 -25.67 -41.28 30.72
N ASP A 374 -26.55 -40.43 30.14
CA ASP A 374 -26.53 -38.98 30.35
C ASP A 374 -27.38 -38.46 31.53
N SER A 375 -28.01 -39.38 32.29
CA SER A 375 -28.79 -39.03 33.49
C SER A 375 -28.01 -39.42 34.74
N ASN A 376 -27.07 -38.64 35.20
CA ASN A 376 -26.68 -38.41 36.60
C ASN A 376 -25.21 -37.98 36.70
N SER A 377 -24.97 -36.67 36.61
CA SER A 377 -24.07 -36.01 37.57
C SER A 377 -24.03 -34.52 37.30
N ILE A 378 -24.67 -33.78 38.15
CA ILE A 378 -24.30 -32.43 38.49
C ILE A 378 -22.93 -32.53 39.14
N SER A 379 -21.87 -32.33 38.38
CA SER A 379 -20.55 -32.08 38.96
C SER A 379 -19.58 -31.65 37.88
N GLU A 380 -18.95 -30.50 38.13
CA GLU A 380 -17.76 -29.96 37.49
C GLU A 380 -17.77 -29.96 35.94
N LYS A 381 -17.64 -28.80 35.36
CA LYS A 381 -17.44 -28.62 33.91
C LYS A 381 -16.29 -29.55 33.47
N PHE A 382 -16.65 -30.74 32.97
CA PHE A 382 -15.69 -31.63 32.34
C PHE A 382 -15.22 -30.95 31.06
N ILE A 383 -14.05 -30.36 31.10
CA ILE A 383 -13.41 -29.81 29.93
C ILE A 383 -12.80 -31.01 29.18
N PRO A 384 -13.28 -31.35 27.96
CA PRO A 384 -12.69 -32.40 27.17
C PRO A 384 -11.21 -32.10 26.94
N ARG A 385 -10.32 -32.98 27.37
CA ARG A 385 -8.87 -32.83 27.13
C ARG A 385 -8.48 -33.61 25.88
N ASP A 386 -7.61 -33.01 25.08
CA ASP A 386 -7.06 -33.69 23.91
C ASP A 386 -6.27 -34.93 24.33
N ASN A 387 -6.55 -36.05 23.66
CA ASN A 387 -5.71 -37.24 23.79
C ASN A 387 -4.50 -37.09 22.85
N LEU A 388 -3.53 -36.25 23.29
CA LEU A 388 -2.38 -35.89 22.49
C LEU A 388 -1.33 -36.98 22.45
N PRO A 389 -0.83 -37.37 21.27
CA PRO A 389 0.28 -38.33 21.15
C PRO A 389 1.57 -37.74 21.76
N LYS A 390 2.43 -38.63 22.25
CA LYS A 390 3.74 -38.23 22.79
C LYS A 390 4.71 -37.87 21.65
N LEU A 391 4.46 -36.74 21.00
CA LEU A 391 5.31 -36.22 19.93
C LEU A 391 6.11 -34.99 20.43
N LYS A 392 7.34 -34.87 19.94
CA LYS A 392 8.10 -33.62 20.05
C LYS A 392 7.51 -32.59 19.08
N GLU A 393 7.66 -31.31 19.42
CA GLU A 393 7.29 -30.24 18.51
C GLU A 393 8.18 -30.26 17.25
N PHE A 394 7.68 -29.71 16.16
CA PHE A 394 8.49 -29.42 14.98
C PHE A 394 9.69 -28.55 15.37
N ASN A 395 10.81 -28.74 14.68
CA ASN A 395 11.95 -27.82 14.87
C ASN A 395 11.56 -26.41 14.37
N GLU A 396 12.32 -25.41 14.81
CA GLU A 396 11.99 -24.02 14.54
C GLU A 396 11.90 -23.70 13.03
N LYS A 397 12.85 -24.23 12.23
CA LYS A 397 12.85 -24.05 10.78
C LYS A 397 11.57 -24.61 10.13
N VAL A 398 11.08 -25.77 10.58
CA VAL A 398 9.83 -26.36 10.06
C VAL A 398 8.63 -25.49 10.48
N LYS A 399 8.57 -25.02 11.73
CA LYS A 399 7.49 -24.11 12.18
C LYS A 399 7.44 -22.83 11.38
N LEU A 400 8.58 -22.19 11.14
CA LEU A 400 8.68 -20.96 10.33
C LEU A 400 8.25 -21.22 8.88
N ASN A 401 8.65 -22.34 8.28
CA ASN A 401 8.23 -22.69 6.94
C ASN A 401 6.72 -22.92 6.84
N LEU A 402 6.11 -23.58 7.84
CA LEU A 402 4.65 -23.76 7.91
C LEU A 402 3.92 -22.41 8.07
N GLU A 403 4.45 -21.50 8.86
CA GLU A 403 3.94 -20.13 8.97
C GLU A 403 4.00 -19.41 7.62
N LYS A 404 5.18 -19.40 6.98
CA LYS A 404 5.35 -18.76 5.67
C LYS A 404 4.42 -19.36 4.61
N GLU A 405 4.24 -20.68 4.59
CA GLU A 405 3.29 -21.36 3.68
C GLU A 405 1.86 -20.81 3.85
N MET A 406 1.42 -20.58 5.10
CA MET A 406 0.04 -20.21 5.42
C MET A 406 -0.18 -18.70 5.50
N LEU A 407 0.80 -17.94 5.95
CA LEU A 407 0.71 -16.49 6.18
C LEU A 407 1.37 -15.66 5.07
N GLY A 408 2.23 -16.28 4.26
CA GLY A 408 3.03 -15.60 3.23
C GLY A 408 4.29 -14.90 3.78
N ILE A 409 4.52 -14.95 5.08
CA ILE A 409 5.64 -14.29 5.77
C ILE A 409 6.05 -15.09 7.01
N TYR A 410 7.30 -14.99 7.41
CA TYR A 410 7.78 -15.43 8.71
C TYR A 410 7.32 -14.42 9.78
N LEU A 411 6.49 -14.82 10.72
CA LEU A 411 5.88 -13.93 11.70
C LEU A 411 6.47 -14.10 13.10
N SER A 412 6.60 -15.35 13.59
CA SER A 412 7.09 -15.64 14.96
C SER A 412 8.61 -15.61 15.10
N GLY A 413 9.34 -15.52 14.00
CA GLY A 413 10.80 -15.45 13.94
C GLY A 413 11.27 -15.25 12.50
N HIS A 414 12.57 -15.34 12.26
CA HIS A 414 13.13 -15.32 10.91
C HIS A 414 14.23 -16.38 10.78
N PRO A 415 14.32 -17.14 9.69
CA PRO A 415 15.37 -18.15 9.51
C PRO A 415 16.79 -17.59 9.59
N LEU A 416 16.94 -16.29 9.33
CA LEU A 416 18.24 -15.58 9.40
C LEU A 416 18.59 -15.08 10.80
N SER A 417 17.69 -15.16 11.79
CA SER A 417 17.96 -14.62 13.13
C SER A 417 19.18 -15.30 13.80
N GLU A 418 19.42 -16.57 13.51
CA GLU A 418 20.59 -17.28 14.00
C GLU A 418 21.89 -16.83 13.30
N PHE A 419 21.80 -16.16 12.17
CA PHE A 419 22.90 -15.70 11.33
C PHE A 419 23.04 -14.18 11.34
N GLU A 420 22.27 -13.45 12.13
CA GLU A 420 22.21 -11.98 12.13
C GLU A 420 23.61 -11.37 12.30
N GLU A 421 24.35 -11.78 13.33
CA GLU A 421 25.71 -11.28 13.59
C GLU A 421 26.65 -11.55 12.41
N VAL A 422 26.58 -12.75 11.81
CA VAL A 422 27.42 -13.12 10.66
C VAL A 422 27.05 -12.31 9.42
N ILE A 423 25.76 -12.11 9.19
CA ILE A 423 25.26 -11.31 8.06
C ILE A 423 25.68 -9.84 8.23
N GLU A 424 25.57 -9.28 9.42
CA GLU A 424 26.00 -7.90 9.70
C GLU A 424 27.51 -7.72 9.53
N GLU A 425 28.31 -8.69 9.94
CA GLU A 425 29.77 -8.64 9.77
C GLU A 425 30.21 -8.78 8.29
N MET A 426 29.52 -9.64 7.53
CA MET A 426 29.90 -9.95 6.14
C MET A 426 29.25 -9.05 5.10
N SER A 427 28.12 -8.41 5.42
CA SER A 427 27.40 -7.53 4.52
C SER A 427 27.84 -6.08 4.68
N ASN A 428 27.90 -5.33 3.58
CA ASN A 428 28.20 -3.90 3.61
C ASN A 428 26.97 -3.04 3.27
N THR A 429 25.83 -3.68 3.11
CA THR A 429 24.52 -3.07 2.85
C THR A 429 23.40 -4.05 3.16
N ASN A 430 22.15 -3.58 3.13
CA ASN A 430 20.95 -4.38 3.29
C ASN A 430 19.90 -4.03 2.21
N SER A 431 18.84 -4.85 2.12
CA SER A 431 17.79 -4.66 1.11
C SER A 431 17.06 -3.32 1.23
N SER A 432 16.90 -2.79 2.46
CA SER A 432 16.25 -1.50 2.68
C SER A 432 17.10 -0.35 2.11
N GLU A 433 18.40 -0.33 2.37
CA GLU A 433 19.33 0.65 1.81
C GLU A 433 19.37 0.60 0.28
N LEU A 434 19.43 -0.62 -0.30
CA LEU A 434 19.42 -0.79 -1.76
C LEU A 434 18.11 -0.29 -2.39
N MET A 435 16.97 -0.48 -1.73
CA MET A 435 15.69 0.04 -2.21
C MET A 435 15.61 1.56 -2.12
N GLU A 436 16.20 2.17 -1.12
CA GLU A 436 16.28 3.63 -0.99
C GLU A 436 17.13 4.25 -2.09
N LEU A 437 18.26 3.62 -2.42
CA LEU A 437 19.20 4.09 -3.46
C LEU A 437 18.68 3.94 -4.89
N SER A 438 17.89 2.91 -5.17
CA SER A 438 17.31 2.72 -6.51
C SER A 438 16.40 3.90 -6.94
N HIS A 439 16.21 4.89 -6.07
CA HIS A 439 15.30 6.02 -6.24
C HIS A 439 15.96 7.37 -6.11
N GLU A 440 17.26 7.44 -5.76
CA GLU A 440 17.97 8.70 -5.64
C GLU A 440 18.76 9.04 -6.92
N HIS A 441 18.23 10.00 -7.67
CA HIS A 441 18.99 10.80 -8.62
C HIS A 441 19.59 12.04 -7.92
N SER A 442 19.81 12.02 -6.62
CA SER A 442 20.22 13.19 -5.84
C SER A 442 21.73 13.21 -5.53
N VAL A 443 22.25 14.41 -5.44
CA VAL A 443 23.66 14.82 -5.50
C VAL A 443 24.48 14.49 -4.24
N GLU A 444 23.86 13.91 -3.19
CA GLU A 444 24.57 13.44 -1.98
C GLU A 444 24.39 11.91 -1.80
N MET A 445 24.89 11.15 -2.77
CA MET A 445 25.01 9.71 -2.61
C MET A 445 26.03 9.38 -1.51
N ASP A 446 25.67 8.46 -0.63
CA ASP A 446 26.68 7.73 0.14
C ASP A 446 27.64 7.11 -0.88
N ARG A 447 28.91 7.53 -0.86
CA ARG A 447 29.94 7.14 -1.84
C ARG A 447 30.16 5.63 -1.94
N ARG A 448 29.51 4.83 -1.10
CA ARG A 448 29.62 3.37 -1.04
C ARG A 448 28.67 2.65 -2.00
N LEU A 449 27.54 3.24 -2.33
CA LEU A 449 26.46 2.60 -3.09
C LEU A 449 26.10 3.46 -4.31
N TYR A 450 26.51 3.03 -5.52
CA TYR A 450 26.26 3.66 -6.82
C TYR A 450 26.03 2.58 -7.87
N ASP A 451 25.51 2.94 -9.03
CA ASP A 451 25.35 1.98 -10.13
C ASP A 451 26.71 1.39 -10.54
N GLY A 452 26.80 0.05 -10.50
CA GLY A 452 28.06 -0.69 -10.70
C GLY A 452 28.88 -0.90 -9.43
N ALA A 453 28.45 -0.44 -8.24
CA ALA A 453 29.14 -0.73 -6.98
C ALA A 453 29.13 -2.23 -6.67
N LYS A 454 30.23 -2.72 -6.09
CA LYS A 454 30.31 -4.09 -5.56
C LYS A 454 29.78 -4.09 -4.14
N ILE A 455 28.78 -4.93 -3.92
CA ILE A 455 28.13 -5.09 -2.60
C ILE A 455 28.23 -6.53 -2.14
N ASN A 456 28.22 -6.70 -0.81
CA ASN A 456 28.01 -7.97 -0.14
C ASN A 456 26.66 -7.89 0.59
N LEU A 457 25.80 -8.85 0.33
CA LEU A 457 24.47 -8.93 0.90
C LEU A 457 24.19 -10.38 1.30
N GLY A 458 23.90 -10.62 2.58
CA GLY A 458 23.50 -11.92 3.10
C GLY A 458 21.97 -12.06 3.16
N GLY A 459 21.44 -13.24 2.84
CA GLY A 459 20.00 -13.46 2.88
C GLY A 459 19.58 -14.89 2.53
N ILE A 460 18.27 -15.11 2.48
CA ILE A 460 17.66 -16.37 2.05
C ILE A 460 17.06 -16.22 0.66
N ILE A 461 17.29 -17.17 -0.23
CA ILE A 461 16.67 -17.21 -1.55
C ILE A 461 15.22 -17.67 -1.39
N ILE A 462 14.27 -16.77 -1.60
CA ILE A 462 12.83 -17.08 -1.44
C ILE A 462 12.16 -17.49 -2.76
N LYS A 463 12.80 -17.20 -3.89
CA LYS A 463 12.29 -17.56 -5.23
C LYS A 463 13.43 -17.66 -6.22
N LYS A 464 13.37 -18.64 -7.11
CA LYS A 464 14.30 -18.79 -8.23
C LYS A 464 13.56 -19.14 -9.52
N GLN A 465 13.81 -18.39 -10.58
CA GLN A 465 13.25 -18.66 -11.92
C GLN A 465 14.37 -18.74 -12.95
N ASN A 466 14.51 -19.88 -13.57
CA ASN A 466 15.45 -20.07 -14.67
C ASN A 466 14.85 -19.53 -15.97
N LYS A 467 15.66 -18.82 -16.76
CA LYS A 467 15.33 -18.33 -18.10
C LYS A 467 16.43 -18.67 -19.08
N VAL A 468 16.07 -18.94 -20.33
CA VAL A 468 17.03 -19.12 -21.42
C VAL A 468 17.25 -17.77 -22.10
N THR A 469 18.51 -17.38 -22.26
CA THR A 469 18.89 -16.15 -22.96
C THR A 469 18.73 -16.31 -24.48
N ARG A 470 18.81 -15.22 -25.23
CA ARG A 470 18.78 -15.26 -26.72
C ARG A 470 19.91 -16.12 -27.34
N ASN A 471 21.02 -16.29 -26.62
CA ASN A 471 22.16 -17.12 -27.03
C ASN A 471 22.05 -18.56 -26.52
N ASN A 472 20.87 -19.02 -26.13
CA ASN A 472 20.57 -20.37 -25.63
C ASN A 472 21.36 -20.78 -24.36
N ASN A 473 21.83 -19.80 -23.57
CA ASN A 473 22.47 -20.04 -22.29
C ASN A 473 21.44 -19.90 -21.15
N LEU A 474 21.60 -20.68 -20.09
CA LEU A 474 20.71 -20.61 -18.91
C LEU A 474 21.16 -19.46 -18.00
N MET A 475 20.20 -18.62 -17.58
CA MET A 475 20.35 -17.61 -16.55
C MET A 475 19.22 -17.75 -15.51
N ALA A 476 19.32 -17.11 -14.36
CA ALA A 476 18.25 -17.13 -13.38
C ALA A 476 17.92 -15.73 -12.85
N PHE A 477 16.67 -15.54 -12.47
CA PHE A 477 16.23 -14.48 -11.59
C PHE A 477 15.94 -15.10 -10.23
N ALA A 478 16.50 -14.52 -9.17
CA ALA A 478 16.23 -14.98 -7.81
C ALA A 478 15.79 -13.78 -6.96
N THR A 479 14.94 -14.03 -5.98
CA THR A 479 14.62 -13.04 -4.96
C THR A 479 15.33 -13.45 -3.67
N LEU A 480 16.19 -12.57 -3.18
CA LEU A 480 16.88 -12.73 -1.90
C LEU A 480 16.14 -11.88 -0.87
N GLU A 481 15.79 -12.48 0.25
CA GLU A 481 15.15 -11.83 1.40
C GLU A 481 16.16 -11.78 2.55
N ASP A 482 16.39 -10.59 3.09
CA ASP A 482 17.14 -10.38 4.34
C ASP A 482 16.17 -10.03 5.51
N LEU A 483 16.69 -9.56 6.63
CA LEU A 483 15.87 -9.16 7.78
C LEU A 483 15.06 -7.89 7.52
N TYR A 484 15.45 -7.08 6.54
CA TYR A 484 14.92 -5.74 6.26
C TYR A 484 13.95 -5.71 5.08
N GLY A 485 14.12 -6.62 4.11
CA GLY A 485 13.27 -6.66 2.92
C GLY A 485 13.69 -7.74 1.92
N SER A 486 13.47 -7.46 0.63
CA SER A 486 13.89 -8.38 -0.43
C SER A 486 14.38 -7.63 -1.67
N VAL A 487 15.36 -8.20 -2.35
CA VAL A 487 15.91 -7.66 -3.60
C VAL A 487 15.88 -8.72 -4.70
N GLU A 488 15.71 -8.28 -5.95
CA GLU A 488 15.79 -9.17 -7.11
C GLU A 488 17.24 -9.28 -7.60
N LEU A 489 17.73 -10.50 -7.75
CA LEU A 489 19.05 -10.82 -8.24
C LEU A 489 18.95 -11.31 -9.69
N ILE A 490 19.77 -10.76 -10.56
CA ILE A 490 19.97 -11.27 -11.92
C ILE A 490 21.23 -12.11 -11.95
N ILE A 491 21.09 -13.42 -12.14
CA ILE A 491 22.18 -14.38 -12.12
C ILE A 491 22.53 -14.75 -13.55
N PHE A 492 23.63 -14.20 -14.05
CA PHE A 492 24.10 -14.46 -15.40
C PHE A 492 24.65 -15.88 -15.57
N PRO A 493 24.71 -16.42 -16.80
CA PRO A 493 25.07 -17.81 -17.06
C PRO A 493 26.36 -18.28 -16.37
N ASN A 494 27.43 -17.54 -16.48
CA ASN A 494 28.73 -17.92 -15.86
C ASN A 494 28.63 -18.02 -14.32
N THR A 495 27.83 -17.19 -13.70
CA THR A 495 27.59 -17.23 -12.25
C THR A 495 26.68 -18.39 -11.88
N LEU A 496 25.66 -18.63 -12.70
CA LEU A 496 24.73 -19.74 -12.47
C LEU A 496 25.41 -21.10 -12.62
N ASP A 497 26.30 -21.25 -13.63
CA ASP A 497 27.09 -22.49 -13.84
C ASP A 497 28.01 -22.76 -12.65
N LYS A 498 28.60 -21.70 -12.06
CA LYS A 498 29.55 -21.84 -10.95
C LYS A 498 28.90 -22.04 -9.58
N TYR A 499 27.80 -21.35 -9.33
CA TYR A 499 27.16 -21.25 -7.99
C TYR A 499 25.71 -21.74 -7.96
N GLY A 500 25.20 -22.30 -9.06
CA GLY A 500 23.80 -22.68 -9.18
C GLY A 500 23.32 -23.73 -8.18
N GLU A 501 24.24 -24.55 -7.64
CA GLU A 501 23.96 -25.52 -6.58
C GLU A 501 23.70 -24.86 -5.22
N ILE A 502 24.35 -23.73 -4.95
CA ILE A 502 24.18 -22.97 -3.71
C ILE A 502 22.94 -22.05 -3.79
N ILE A 503 22.70 -21.51 -4.98
CA ILE A 503 21.58 -20.59 -5.22
C ILE A 503 20.31 -21.42 -5.48
N GLN A 504 19.71 -21.96 -4.44
CA GLN A 504 18.43 -22.68 -4.47
C GLN A 504 17.40 -22.00 -3.56
N GLU A 505 16.12 -22.26 -3.80
CA GLU A 505 15.07 -21.78 -2.88
C GLU A 505 15.32 -22.34 -1.48
N ASP A 506 15.09 -21.51 -0.44
CA ASP A 506 15.35 -21.77 0.98
C ASP A 506 16.84 -21.93 1.36
N SER A 507 17.78 -21.61 0.46
CA SER A 507 19.21 -21.52 0.78
C SER A 507 19.57 -20.16 1.39
N ILE A 508 20.38 -20.15 2.45
CA ILE A 508 21.00 -18.94 3.01
C ILE A 508 22.32 -18.74 2.29
N VAL A 509 22.52 -17.58 1.72
CA VAL A 509 23.66 -17.24 0.88
C VAL A 509 24.23 -15.88 1.28
#